data_b3a5c1a11bb9425e5907c25021f83b55
#
_entry.id   b3a5c1a11bb9425e5907c25021f83b55
#
_cell.length_a   1.000
_cell.length_b   1.000
_cell.length_c   1.000
_cell.angle_alpha   90.00
_cell.angle_beta   90.00
_cell.angle_gamma   90.00
#
_symmetry.space_group_name_H-M   'P 1'
#
loop_
_entity.id
_entity.type
_entity.pdbx_description
1 polymer ?
#
loop_
_entity_poly.entity_id
_entity_poly.type
_entity_poly.pdbx_seq_one_letter_code
_entity_poly.pdbx_strand_id
1 'polypeptide(L)'
;MSKWHPMNQSLYLGYKAMLAGLLMIPKGDRISMHSSIEARYPFLDEDVVEFCSSIAPEYKIRGKTEKWILRQVAAKTLPPALANRPKTMFRASLSNTFLGEGHPAWVDQLLSPESLRKTGYFDPDTIAMEVRKQTNFPRITPKRFVYDVALTCVVTTQLFHHLYFGGGLCDLPQWDDPRYAGNTKPSDHYQKREASDLVGVLDK
;
A
#
# COMPACT_ATOMS: atom_id res chain seq x y z
N MET A 1 26.21 -16.03 1.22
CA MET A 1 25.72 -15.15 0.15
C MET A 1 26.79 -14.73 -0.86
N SER A 2 28.01 -14.40 -0.43
CA SER A 2 29.08 -13.91 -1.34
C SER A 2 29.43 -14.84 -2.51
N LYS A 3 29.16 -16.16 -2.39
CA LYS A 3 29.39 -17.16 -3.46
C LYS A 3 28.20 -17.34 -4.42
N TRP A 4 27.07 -16.68 -4.16
CA TRP A 4 25.90 -16.81 -5.00
C TRP A 4 25.99 -15.90 -6.22
N HIS A 5 25.36 -16.30 -7.30
CA HIS A 5 25.18 -15.42 -8.46
C HIS A 5 24.44 -14.14 -8.03
N PRO A 6 24.85 -12.93 -8.50
CA PRO A 6 24.25 -11.66 -8.09
C PRO A 6 22.74 -11.59 -8.18
N MET A 7 22.15 -12.19 -9.21
CA MET A 7 20.72 -12.30 -9.38
C MET A 7 20.05 -13.07 -8.23
N ASN A 8 20.64 -14.19 -7.79
CA ASN A 8 20.10 -14.97 -6.69
C ASN A 8 20.22 -14.24 -5.36
N GLN A 9 21.27 -13.46 -5.17
CA GLN A 9 21.41 -12.55 -4.01
C GLN A 9 20.28 -11.53 -4.00
N SER A 10 20.04 -10.89 -5.14
CA SER A 10 18.97 -9.89 -5.30
C SER A 10 17.58 -10.48 -5.07
N LEU A 11 17.31 -11.68 -5.58
CA LEU A 11 16.04 -12.39 -5.35
C LEU A 11 15.85 -12.73 -3.87
N TYR A 12 16.90 -13.21 -3.20
CA TYR A 12 16.83 -13.51 -1.77
C TYR A 12 16.50 -12.27 -0.93
N LEU A 13 17.17 -11.16 -1.21
CA LEU A 13 16.87 -9.88 -0.53
C LEU A 13 15.44 -9.41 -0.84
N GLY A 14 15.00 -9.60 -2.08
CA GLY A 14 13.62 -9.31 -2.48
C GLY A 14 12.59 -10.11 -1.70
N TYR A 15 12.83 -11.40 -1.50
CA TYR A 15 11.95 -12.25 -0.68
C TYR A 15 11.91 -11.77 0.79
N LYS A 16 13.07 -11.51 1.38
CA LYS A 16 13.15 -11.13 2.79
C LYS A 16 12.55 -9.75 3.06
N ALA A 17 12.85 -8.75 2.24
CA ALA A 17 12.44 -7.38 2.49
C ALA A 17 11.10 -7.02 1.84
N MET A 18 10.93 -7.34 0.56
CA MET A 18 9.78 -6.86 -0.21
C MET A 18 8.60 -7.83 -0.16
N LEU A 19 8.84 -9.13 -0.34
CA LEU A 19 7.73 -10.08 -0.42
C LEU A 19 7.02 -10.17 0.93
N ALA A 20 7.72 -10.50 1.99
CA ALA A 20 7.14 -10.63 3.31
C ALA A 20 6.64 -9.29 3.87
N GLY A 21 7.48 -8.24 3.84
CA GLY A 21 7.19 -6.97 4.50
C GLY A 21 6.23 -6.05 3.75
N LEU A 22 6.32 -5.98 2.42
CA LEU A 22 5.58 -5.00 1.62
C LEU A 22 4.43 -5.59 0.81
N LEU A 23 4.49 -6.87 0.42
CA LEU A 23 3.50 -7.45 -0.47
C LEU A 23 2.54 -8.39 0.25
N MET A 24 3.05 -9.41 0.94
CA MET A 24 2.23 -10.45 1.55
C MET A 24 1.31 -9.89 2.63
N ILE A 25 1.89 -9.29 3.65
CA ILE A 25 1.13 -8.82 4.81
C ILE A 25 0.21 -7.65 4.46
N PRO A 26 0.71 -6.48 3.96
CA PRO A 26 -0.15 -5.32 3.80
C PRO A 26 -1.08 -5.39 2.60
N LYS A 27 -0.69 -6.04 1.51
CA LYS A 27 -1.46 -6.06 0.25
C LYS A 27 -2.17 -7.37 -0.03
N GLY A 28 -1.77 -8.44 0.61
CA GLY A 28 -2.39 -9.76 0.52
C GLY A 28 -3.26 -10.04 1.73
N ASP A 29 -2.64 -10.49 2.82
CA ASP A 29 -3.34 -11.08 3.96
C ASP A 29 -4.30 -10.11 4.65
N ARG A 30 -3.89 -8.87 4.94
CA ARG A 30 -4.76 -7.89 5.62
C ARG A 30 -6.02 -7.57 4.83
N ILE A 31 -5.88 -7.41 3.51
CA ILE A 31 -7.01 -7.09 2.63
C ILE A 31 -7.94 -8.30 2.50
N SER A 32 -7.37 -9.48 2.31
CA SER A 32 -8.13 -10.73 2.21
C SER A 32 -8.90 -11.02 3.49
N MET A 33 -8.24 -10.92 4.64
CA MET A 33 -8.86 -11.18 5.94
C MET A 33 -9.93 -10.14 6.29
N HIS A 34 -9.70 -8.87 5.97
CA HIS A 34 -10.73 -7.84 6.12
C HIS A 34 -12.00 -8.16 5.31
N SER A 35 -11.83 -8.76 4.15
CA SER A 35 -12.93 -9.13 3.25
C SER A 35 -13.44 -10.56 3.46
N SER A 36 -13.00 -11.26 4.50
CA SER A 36 -13.32 -12.67 4.79
C SER A 36 -13.02 -13.61 3.62
N ILE A 37 -11.91 -13.35 2.91
CA ILE A 37 -11.44 -14.13 1.75
C ILE A 37 -10.16 -14.85 2.14
N GLU A 38 -10.08 -16.15 1.82
CA GLU A 38 -8.82 -16.89 1.87
C GLU A 38 -8.03 -16.71 0.59
N ALA A 39 -6.82 -16.15 0.69
CA ALA A 39 -5.91 -16.06 -0.43
C ALA A 39 -5.07 -17.33 -0.57
N ARG A 40 -4.89 -17.80 -1.79
CA ARG A 40 -4.01 -18.92 -2.14
C ARG A 40 -2.93 -18.42 -3.09
N TYR A 41 -1.68 -18.80 -2.80
CA TYR A 41 -0.51 -18.31 -3.53
C TYR A 41 0.25 -19.49 -4.15
N PRO A 42 -0.20 -20.05 -5.30
CA PRO A 42 0.41 -21.28 -5.87
C PRO A 42 1.90 -21.13 -6.19
N PHE A 43 2.38 -19.89 -6.46
CA PHE A 43 3.81 -19.63 -6.69
C PHE A 43 4.63 -19.49 -5.39
N LEU A 44 3.99 -19.57 -4.23
CA LEU A 44 4.65 -19.57 -2.91
C LEU A 44 4.53 -20.93 -2.22
N ASP A 45 4.03 -21.93 -2.91
CA ASP A 45 4.14 -23.32 -2.49
C ASP A 45 5.61 -23.72 -2.34
N GLU A 46 5.95 -24.46 -1.29
CA GLU A 46 7.33 -24.77 -0.92
C GLU A 46 8.07 -25.48 -2.05
N ASP A 47 7.44 -26.47 -2.67
CA ASP A 47 8.04 -27.24 -3.77
C ASP A 47 8.29 -26.36 -5.01
N VAL A 48 7.33 -25.45 -5.29
CA VAL A 48 7.44 -24.48 -6.40
C VAL A 48 8.56 -23.49 -6.13
N VAL A 49 8.68 -22.97 -4.91
CA VAL A 49 9.74 -22.03 -4.53
C VAL A 49 11.10 -22.69 -4.59
N GLU A 50 11.24 -23.94 -4.08
CA GLU A 50 12.47 -24.69 -4.13
C GLU A 50 12.89 -24.96 -5.58
N PHE A 51 11.98 -25.47 -6.39
CA PHE A 51 12.22 -25.69 -7.82
C PHE A 51 12.63 -24.40 -8.53
N CYS A 52 11.86 -23.33 -8.38
CA CYS A 52 12.17 -22.02 -9.00
C CYS A 52 13.50 -21.45 -8.52
N SER A 53 13.88 -21.71 -7.28
CA SER A 53 15.16 -21.26 -6.72
C SER A 53 16.34 -22.01 -7.32
N SER A 54 16.18 -23.30 -7.63
CA SER A 54 17.20 -24.16 -8.26
C SER A 54 17.46 -23.84 -9.73
N ILE A 55 16.51 -23.20 -10.43
CA ILE A 55 16.65 -22.82 -11.83
C ILE A 55 17.82 -21.86 -12.01
N ALA A 56 18.68 -22.15 -13.01
CA ALA A 56 19.82 -21.28 -13.32
C ALA A 56 19.37 -19.86 -13.76
N PRO A 57 20.15 -18.81 -13.41
CA PRO A 57 19.78 -17.42 -13.66
C PRO A 57 19.42 -17.08 -15.10
N GLU A 58 20.09 -17.67 -16.07
CA GLU A 58 19.87 -17.47 -17.52
C GLU A 58 18.48 -17.91 -18.00
N TYR A 59 17.83 -18.83 -17.27
CA TYR A 59 16.44 -19.21 -17.54
C TYR A 59 15.41 -18.31 -16.87
N LYS A 60 15.83 -17.56 -15.86
CA LYS A 60 14.98 -16.58 -15.16
C LYS A 60 14.92 -15.26 -15.94
N ILE A 61 16.09 -14.76 -16.36
CA ILE A 61 16.24 -13.56 -17.20
C ILE A 61 17.18 -13.86 -18.36
N ARG A 62 16.75 -13.48 -19.57
CA ARG A 62 17.60 -13.61 -20.77
C ARG A 62 17.66 -12.29 -21.51
N GLY A 63 18.81 -11.63 -21.46
CA GLY A 63 18.95 -10.26 -21.94
C GLY A 63 18.05 -9.31 -21.15
N LYS A 64 17.12 -8.65 -21.84
CA LYS A 64 16.09 -7.75 -21.22
C LYS A 64 14.75 -8.44 -20.95
N THR A 65 14.65 -9.76 -21.20
CA THR A 65 13.40 -10.51 -21.04
C THR A 65 13.36 -11.19 -19.68
N GLU A 66 12.53 -10.66 -18.79
CA GLU A 66 12.25 -11.29 -17.51
C GLU A 66 11.30 -12.48 -17.66
N LYS A 67 11.32 -13.39 -16.67
CA LYS A 67 10.48 -14.61 -16.62
C LYS A 67 10.64 -15.47 -17.88
N TRP A 68 11.83 -15.55 -18.42
CA TRP A 68 12.07 -16.13 -19.74
C TRP A 68 11.51 -17.55 -19.88
N ILE A 69 11.86 -18.47 -18.96
CA ILE A 69 11.38 -19.86 -19.01
C ILE A 69 9.84 -19.92 -18.91
N LEU A 70 9.22 -19.10 -18.06
CA LEU A 70 7.77 -19.06 -17.92
C LEU A 70 7.10 -18.61 -19.21
N ARG A 71 7.69 -17.66 -19.93
CA ARG A 71 7.20 -17.23 -21.25
C ARG A 71 7.29 -18.32 -22.29
N GLN A 72 8.38 -19.16 -22.25
CA GLN A 72 8.50 -20.30 -23.15
C GLN A 72 7.41 -21.35 -22.89
N VAL A 73 7.09 -21.60 -21.64
CA VAL A 73 5.98 -22.50 -21.27
C VAL A 73 4.65 -21.91 -21.70
N ALA A 74 4.40 -20.65 -21.38
CA ALA A 74 3.16 -19.95 -21.72
C ALA A 74 2.91 -19.88 -23.25
N ALA A 75 3.96 -19.75 -24.05
CA ALA A 75 3.84 -19.69 -25.51
C ALA A 75 3.29 -21.00 -26.13
N LYS A 76 3.31 -22.12 -25.38
CA LYS A 76 2.74 -23.39 -25.86
C LYS A 76 1.23 -23.45 -25.69
N THR A 77 0.66 -22.66 -24.79
CA THR A 77 -0.76 -22.74 -24.40
C THR A 77 -1.52 -21.43 -24.55
N LEU A 78 -0.81 -20.30 -24.53
CA LEU A 78 -1.44 -18.98 -24.60
C LEU A 78 -1.21 -18.31 -25.96
N PRO A 79 -2.13 -17.44 -26.40
CA PRO A 79 -1.92 -16.61 -27.58
C PRO A 79 -0.64 -15.76 -27.45
N PRO A 80 0.10 -15.52 -28.55
CA PRO A 80 1.36 -14.77 -28.53
C PRO A 80 1.28 -13.39 -27.86
N ALA A 81 0.15 -12.68 -28.02
CA ALA A 81 -0.08 -11.38 -27.37
C ALA A 81 -0.06 -11.46 -25.83
N LEU A 82 -0.48 -12.58 -25.25
CA LEU A 82 -0.47 -12.78 -23.80
C LEU A 82 0.88 -13.32 -23.32
N ALA A 83 1.45 -14.31 -24.00
CA ALA A 83 2.72 -14.91 -23.64
C ALA A 83 3.87 -13.89 -23.68
N ASN A 84 3.85 -12.96 -24.64
CA ASN A 84 4.88 -11.94 -24.82
C ASN A 84 4.52 -10.58 -24.23
N ARG A 85 3.41 -10.45 -23.50
CA ARG A 85 2.99 -9.16 -22.91
C ARG A 85 4.12 -8.59 -22.04
N PRO A 86 4.50 -7.30 -22.24
CA PRO A 86 5.49 -6.66 -21.40
C PRO A 86 4.97 -6.58 -19.96
N LYS A 87 5.87 -6.72 -18.99
CA LYS A 87 5.52 -6.54 -17.59
C LYS A 87 5.20 -5.08 -17.33
N THR A 88 4.03 -4.83 -16.77
CA THR A 88 3.66 -3.55 -16.21
C THR A 88 3.36 -3.69 -14.74
N MET A 89 3.81 -2.75 -13.93
CA MET A 89 3.43 -2.71 -12.52
C MET A 89 1.99 -2.20 -12.40
N PHE A 90 1.20 -2.83 -11.53
CA PHE A 90 -0.07 -2.25 -11.11
C PHE A 90 0.21 -1.00 -10.30
N ARG A 91 -0.23 0.13 -10.80
CA ARG A 91 -0.13 1.42 -10.11
C ARG A 91 -1.53 2.01 -10.02
N ALA A 92 -2.03 2.16 -8.79
CA ALA A 92 -3.13 3.06 -8.54
C ALA A 92 -2.58 4.49 -8.46
N SER A 93 -3.32 5.44 -8.98
CA SER A 93 -2.98 6.86 -8.80
C SER A 93 -3.38 7.27 -7.39
N LEU A 94 -2.41 7.47 -6.51
CA LEU A 94 -2.64 7.93 -5.14
C LEU A 94 -3.29 9.32 -5.13
N SER A 95 -2.87 10.19 -6.06
CA SER A 95 -3.45 11.54 -6.19
C SER A 95 -4.92 11.52 -6.58
N ASN A 96 -5.36 10.56 -7.38
CA ASN A 96 -6.78 10.48 -7.75
C ASN A 96 -7.65 9.97 -6.60
N THR A 97 -7.07 9.23 -5.65
CA THR A 97 -7.81 8.70 -4.51
C THR A 97 -8.07 9.76 -3.43
N PHE A 98 -7.06 10.58 -3.12
CA PHE A 98 -7.13 11.50 -2.00
C PHE A 98 -7.03 12.97 -2.40
N LEU A 99 -6.50 13.30 -3.58
CA LEU A 99 -6.13 14.67 -3.95
C LEU A 99 -6.58 15.03 -5.38
N GLY A 100 -7.35 14.14 -6.02
CA GLY A 100 -7.89 14.35 -7.36
C GLY A 100 -9.15 15.21 -7.36
N GLU A 101 -9.63 15.54 -8.54
CA GLU A 101 -10.92 16.23 -8.71
C GLU A 101 -12.03 15.36 -8.11
N GLY A 102 -12.87 15.96 -7.26
CA GLY A 102 -13.95 15.23 -6.57
C GLY A 102 -13.49 14.37 -5.39
N HIS A 103 -12.29 14.59 -4.84
CA HIS A 103 -11.87 13.91 -3.61
C HIS A 103 -12.80 14.20 -2.43
N PRO A 104 -12.91 13.30 -1.47
CA PRO A 104 -13.81 13.48 -0.32
C PRO A 104 -13.45 14.70 0.53
N ALA A 105 -14.43 15.45 0.99
CA ALA A 105 -14.25 16.65 1.80
C ALA A 105 -13.48 16.41 3.12
N TRP A 106 -13.57 15.20 3.69
CA TRP A 106 -12.81 14.85 4.89
C TRP A 106 -11.29 14.86 4.68
N VAL A 107 -10.82 14.75 3.45
CA VAL A 107 -9.38 14.86 3.13
C VAL A 107 -8.91 16.30 3.35
N ASP A 108 -9.67 17.29 2.89
CA ASP A 108 -9.35 18.71 3.11
C ASP A 108 -9.38 19.06 4.60
N GLN A 109 -10.32 18.49 5.33
CA GLN A 109 -10.40 18.66 6.79
C GLN A 109 -9.16 18.10 7.49
N LEU A 110 -8.71 16.90 7.12
CA LEU A 110 -7.47 16.30 7.67
C LEU A 110 -6.23 17.11 7.36
N LEU A 111 -6.16 17.72 6.19
CA LEU A 111 -5.04 18.56 5.73
C LEU A 111 -5.18 20.03 6.17
N SER A 112 -6.26 20.38 6.87
CA SER A 112 -6.47 21.75 7.35
C SER A 112 -5.39 22.15 8.37
N PRO A 113 -5.00 23.44 8.41
CA PRO A 113 -4.05 23.92 9.41
C PRO A 113 -4.48 23.64 10.86
N GLU A 114 -5.79 23.63 11.11
CA GLU A 114 -6.35 23.32 12.42
C GLU A 114 -6.09 21.86 12.81
N SER A 115 -6.47 20.92 11.95
CA SER A 115 -6.26 19.50 12.20
C SER A 115 -4.78 19.12 12.32
N LEU A 116 -3.92 19.74 11.51
CA LEU A 116 -2.47 19.51 11.55
C LEU A 116 -1.85 20.03 12.86
N ARG A 117 -2.26 21.24 13.33
CA ARG A 117 -1.80 21.76 14.63
C ARG A 117 -2.29 20.92 15.80
N LYS A 118 -3.51 20.40 15.71
CA LYS A 118 -4.11 19.59 16.79
C LYS A 118 -3.32 18.30 17.03
N THR A 119 -2.80 17.69 15.98
CA THR A 119 -2.00 16.46 16.10
C THR A 119 -0.51 16.72 16.32
N GLY A 120 0.01 17.83 15.80
CA GLY A 120 1.41 18.22 15.92
C GLY A 120 2.42 17.34 15.16
N TYR A 121 1.97 16.41 14.29
CA TYR A 121 2.85 15.53 13.54
C TYR A 121 3.52 16.23 12.36
N PHE A 122 2.84 17.20 11.76
CA PHE A 122 3.26 17.85 10.52
C PHE A 122 3.11 19.37 10.64
N ASP A 123 4.03 20.09 10.04
CA ASP A 123 3.96 21.55 9.94
C ASP A 123 2.91 21.98 8.91
N PRO A 124 1.89 22.77 9.32
CA PRO A 124 0.78 23.17 8.44
C PRO A 124 1.21 23.96 7.21
N ASP A 125 2.21 24.85 7.35
CA ASP A 125 2.64 25.70 6.25
C ASP A 125 3.40 24.89 5.20
N THR A 126 4.21 23.95 5.66
CA THR A 126 4.88 22.97 4.78
C THR A 126 3.86 22.14 4.01
N ILE A 127 2.85 21.60 4.68
CA ILE A 127 1.82 20.79 4.02
C ILE A 127 1.02 21.62 3.01
N ALA A 128 0.61 22.83 3.36
CA ALA A 128 -0.09 23.72 2.42
C ALA A 128 0.75 24.04 1.17
N MET A 129 2.06 24.23 1.33
CA MET A 129 2.98 24.42 0.21
C MET A 129 3.08 23.16 -0.66
N GLU A 130 3.18 21.98 -0.06
CA GLU A 130 3.31 20.72 -0.80
C GLU A 130 2.03 20.37 -1.57
N VAL A 131 0.84 20.63 -1.02
CA VAL A 131 -0.45 20.49 -1.72
C VAL A 131 -0.48 21.39 -2.96
N ARG A 132 -0.08 22.67 -2.83
CA ARG A 132 0.00 23.60 -3.97
C ARG A 132 0.99 23.15 -5.05
N LYS A 133 2.15 22.65 -4.65
CA LYS A 133 3.15 22.12 -5.59
C LYS A 133 2.59 20.91 -6.32
N GLN A 134 1.93 20.01 -5.62
CA GLN A 134 1.36 18.80 -6.19
C GLN A 134 0.36 19.12 -7.31
N THR A 135 -0.49 20.12 -7.15
CA THR A 135 -1.47 20.53 -8.18
C THR A 135 -0.83 21.13 -9.43
N ASN A 136 0.36 21.74 -9.30
CA ASN A 136 1.05 22.40 -10.39
C ASN A 136 1.91 21.45 -11.26
N PHE A 137 2.15 20.22 -10.83
CA PHE A 137 2.92 19.25 -11.63
C PHE A 137 2.04 18.48 -12.60
N PRO A 138 2.54 18.18 -13.82
CA PRO A 138 1.85 17.28 -14.73
C PRO A 138 1.59 15.91 -14.08
N ARG A 139 0.43 15.30 -14.41
CA ARG A 139 -0.05 14.06 -13.75
C ARG A 139 0.92 12.87 -13.83
N ILE A 140 1.85 12.86 -14.77
CA ILE A 140 2.76 11.74 -15.01
C ILE A 140 4.21 12.25 -14.96
N THR A 141 4.71 12.54 -13.77
CA THR A 141 6.12 12.85 -13.56
C THR A 141 6.64 12.12 -12.31
N PRO A 142 7.95 11.77 -12.28
CA PRO A 142 8.55 11.18 -11.07
C PRO A 142 8.41 12.10 -9.85
N LYS A 143 8.50 13.41 -10.02
CA LYS A 143 8.31 14.39 -8.95
C LYS A 143 6.88 14.34 -8.40
N ARG A 144 5.87 14.30 -9.26
CA ARG A 144 4.46 14.17 -8.85
C ARG A 144 4.25 12.93 -7.99
N PHE A 145 4.82 11.80 -8.38
CA PHE A 145 4.72 10.57 -7.62
C PHE A 145 5.26 10.70 -6.18
N VAL A 146 6.39 11.40 -5.99
CA VAL A 146 6.96 11.64 -4.65
C VAL A 146 6.00 12.47 -3.79
N TYR A 147 5.43 13.54 -4.35
CA TYR A 147 4.43 14.37 -3.65
C TYR A 147 3.16 13.59 -3.32
N ASP A 148 2.67 12.79 -4.26
CA ASP A 148 1.48 11.96 -4.05
C ASP A 148 1.68 10.96 -2.90
N VAL A 149 2.84 10.32 -2.83
CA VAL A 149 3.19 9.40 -1.73
C VAL A 149 3.30 10.15 -0.41
N ALA A 150 4.01 11.28 -0.38
CA ALA A 150 4.18 12.07 0.83
C ALA A 150 2.85 12.57 1.40
N LEU A 151 2.01 13.19 0.57
CA LEU A 151 0.69 13.67 0.99
C LEU A 151 -0.26 12.53 1.38
N THR A 152 -0.18 11.40 0.70
CA THR A 152 -0.94 10.19 1.11
C THR A 152 -0.51 9.72 2.51
N CYS A 153 0.79 9.76 2.82
CA CYS A 153 1.28 9.43 4.17
C CYS A 153 0.73 10.41 5.21
N VAL A 154 0.64 11.71 4.89
CA VAL A 154 0.05 12.70 5.80
C VAL A 154 -1.43 12.40 6.04
N VAL A 155 -2.22 12.23 4.96
CA VAL A 155 -3.65 11.93 5.05
C VAL A 155 -3.89 10.65 5.86
N THR A 156 -3.15 9.58 5.58
CA THR A 156 -3.34 8.31 6.27
C THR A 156 -2.91 8.37 7.74
N THR A 157 -1.88 9.13 8.08
CA THR A 157 -1.46 9.35 9.47
C THR A 157 -2.50 10.14 10.24
N GLN A 158 -3.01 11.24 9.68
CA GLN A 158 -4.08 12.04 10.28
C GLN A 158 -5.38 11.24 10.44
N LEU A 159 -5.74 10.46 9.43
CA LEU A 159 -6.91 9.57 9.48
C LEU A 159 -6.75 8.51 10.56
N PHE A 160 -5.57 7.90 10.68
CA PHE A 160 -5.26 6.92 11.72
C PHE A 160 -5.38 7.55 13.11
N HIS A 161 -4.87 8.77 13.31
CA HIS A 161 -5.04 9.51 14.56
C HIS A 161 -6.53 9.75 14.85
N HIS A 162 -7.29 10.22 13.84
CA HIS A 162 -8.72 10.47 13.98
C HIS A 162 -9.49 9.23 14.44
N LEU A 163 -9.17 8.07 13.86
CA LEU A 163 -9.89 6.83 14.12
C LEU A 163 -9.52 6.19 15.48
N TYR A 164 -8.26 6.32 15.91
CA TYR A 164 -7.74 5.51 17.02
C TYR A 164 -7.22 6.30 18.22
N PHE A 165 -6.89 7.59 18.09
CA PHE A 165 -6.25 8.35 19.16
C PHE A 165 -7.03 9.54 19.69
N GLY A 166 -7.96 10.13 18.94
CA GLY A 166 -8.59 11.31 19.47
C GLY A 166 -9.84 11.83 18.77
N GLY A 167 -10.07 11.46 17.54
CA GLY A 167 -11.21 11.97 16.76
C GLY A 167 -11.18 13.47 16.49
N GLY A 168 -12.28 13.99 15.91
CA GLY A 168 -12.50 15.43 15.73
C GLY A 168 -11.51 16.13 14.78
N LEU A 169 -10.91 15.41 13.83
CA LEU A 169 -10.08 15.99 12.77
C LEU A 169 -10.85 16.14 11.47
N CYS A 170 -11.86 15.32 11.25
CA CYS A 170 -12.70 15.34 10.06
C CYS A 170 -14.05 14.68 10.32
N ASP A 171 -14.98 14.91 9.39
CA ASP A 171 -16.30 14.30 9.36
C ASP A 171 -16.28 13.17 8.34
N LEU A 172 -16.14 11.92 8.82
CA LEU A 172 -16.21 10.77 7.96
C LEU A 172 -17.65 10.48 7.56
N PRO A 173 -17.89 10.05 6.30
CA PRO A 173 -19.21 9.62 5.90
C PRO A 173 -19.65 8.43 6.77
N GLN A 174 -20.89 8.44 7.20
CA GLN A 174 -21.48 7.26 7.82
C GLN A 174 -21.64 6.19 6.76
N TRP A 175 -21.30 4.96 7.12
CA TRP A 175 -21.45 3.85 6.20
C TRP A 175 -22.89 3.33 6.24
N ASP A 176 -23.70 3.77 5.30
CA ASP A 176 -25.11 3.40 5.14
C ASP A 176 -25.30 2.24 4.16
N ASP A 177 -24.37 1.28 4.07
CA ASP A 177 -24.57 0.13 3.19
C ASP A 177 -25.73 -0.73 3.74
N PRO A 178 -26.84 -0.85 2.99
CA PRO A 178 -28.04 -1.60 3.45
C PRO A 178 -27.76 -3.06 3.79
N ARG A 179 -26.69 -3.64 3.22
CA ARG A 179 -26.29 -5.04 3.49
C ARG A 179 -25.75 -5.21 4.92
N TYR A 180 -25.34 -4.14 5.57
CA TYR A 180 -24.78 -4.12 6.91
C TYR A 180 -25.61 -3.31 7.91
N ALA A 181 -26.75 -2.80 7.49
CA ALA A 181 -27.65 -1.94 8.29
C ALA A 181 -28.19 -2.57 9.59
N GLY A 182 -27.84 -3.79 9.91
CA GLY A 182 -28.23 -4.46 11.16
C GLY A 182 -27.08 -4.85 12.08
N ASN A 183 -25.81 -4.79 11.64
CA ASN A 183 -24.74 -5.51 12.33
C ASN A 183 -23.52 -4.72 12.74
N THR A 184 -23.40 -3.47 12.35
CA THR A 184 -22.24 -2.67 12.76
C THR A 184 -22.57 -1.21 12.96
N LYS A 185 -23.19 -0.88 14.07
CA LYS A 185 -22.66 0.29 14.77
C LYS A 185 -21.20 -0.05 15.06
N PRO A 186 -20.22 0.86 14.79
CA PRO A 186 -18.88 0.70 15.35
C PRO A 186 -19.10 0.36 16.80
N SER A 187 -18.68 -0.83 17.22
CA SER A 187 -19.00 -1.32 18.55
C SER A 187 -18.56 -0.24 19.52
N ASP A 188 -19.40 0.07 20.49
CA ASP A 188 -19.07 0.94 21.63
C ASP A 188 -17.83 0.46 22.40
N HIS A 189 -17.17 -0.59 21.93
CA HIS A 189 -15.88 -1.12 22.39
C HIS A 189 -14.69 -0.21 22.09
N TYR A 190 -14.80 0.74 21.17
CA TYR A 190 -13.85 1.84 21.05
C TYR A 190 -14.35 3.04 21.86
N GLN A 191 -14.63 2.84 23.15
CA GLN A 191 -14.67 3.96 24.07
C GLN A 191 -13.32 4.70 23.98
N LYS A 192 -13.40 6.00 23.79
CA LYS A 192 -12.28 6.93 23.82
C LYS A 192 -11.37 6.56 24.99
N ARG A 193 -10.25 5.90 24.74
CA ARG A 193 -9.17 5.90 25.69
C ARG A 193 -8.59 7.29 25.64
N GLU A 194 -8.72 8.02 26.72
CA GLU A 194 -8.06 9.31 26.84
C GLU A 194 -6.54 9.10 26.75
N ALA A 195 -5.84 10.07 26.17
CA ALA A 195 -4.37 9.97 26.00
C ALA A 195 -3.63 9.68 27.32
N SER A 196 -4.24 9.99 28.47
CA SER A 196 -3.79 9.63 29.81
C SER A 196 -3.67 8.13 30.06
N ASP A 197 -4.51 7.31 29.39
CA ASP A 197 -4.52 5.86 29.60
C ASP A 197 -3.37 5.14 28.87
N LEU A 198 -2.73 5.80 27.90
CA LEU A 198 -1.62 5.24 27.12
C LEU A 198 -0.24 5.51 27.73
N VAL A 199 -0.12 6.53 28.57
CA VAL A 199 1.16 6.89 29.22
C VAL A 199 1.59 5.84 30.26
N GLY A 200 0.66 5.14 30.87
CA GLY A 200 0.93 4.10 31.87
C GLY A 200 1.40 2.73 31.33
N VAL A 201 1.40 2.54 30.00
CA VAL A 201 1.79 1.25 29.38
C VAL A 201 3.24 1.26 28.88
N LEU A 202 3.86 2.44 28.72
CA LEU A 202 5.24 2.58 28.25
C LEU A 202 6.29 2.61 29.37
N ASP A 203 5.85 2.65 30.66
CA ASP A 203 6.74 2.68 31.83
C ASP A 203 6.79 1.33 32.59
N LYS A 204 6.50 0.22 31.93
CA LYS A 204 6.68 -1.12 32.52
C LYS A 204 7.52 -2.03 31.63
#